data_867cab6ae97118596b7b9250ce839739
#
_entry.id   867cab6ae97118596b7b9250ce839739
#
_cell.length_a   1.000
_cell.length_b   1.000
_cell.length_c   1.000
_cell.angle_alpha   90.00
_cell.angle_beta   90.00
_cell.angle_gamma   90.00
#
_symmetry.space_group_name_H-M   'P 1'
#
loop_
_entity.id
_entity.type
_entity.pdbx_description
1 polymer ?
#
loop_
_entity_poly.entity_id
_entity_poly.type
_entity_poly.pdbx_seq_one_letter_code
_entity_poly.pdbx_strand_id
1 'polypeptide(L)'
;MKKIYIIAEVGPNHQGSLKLACKYIKKLSKIGVDAVKFQIGIAKEHYSSNSYKPNYQKKSKYKKLNIIEEANARLLKLQDHIKLYKECEKHNVDYICSAFDLKSIKFLYKNTKFPFIKIPSGEIQSVDIIKFISKKKSNVILSTGMASIKEIKEALKLLKTKNITLLHC
;
A
#
# COMPACT_ATOMS: atom_id res chain seq x y z
N MET A 1 14.03 1.98 -26.67
CA MET A 1 14.21 1.49 -25.29
C MET A 1 12.86 1.53 -24.58
N LYS A 2 12.47 0.49 -23.80
CA LYS A 2 11.26 0.58 -22.95
C LYS A 2 11.48 1.66 -21.90
N LYS A 3 10.55 2.60 -21.77
CA LYS A 3 10.57 3.62 -20.72
C LYS A 3 10.53 2.94 -19.34
N ILE A 4 11.41 3.33 -18.43
CA ILE A 4 11.37 2.88 -17.03
C ILE A 4 10.16 3.51 -16.35
N TYR A 5 9.33 2.71 -15.68
CA TYR A 5 8.19 3.18 -14.92
C TYR A 5 8.60 3.48 -13.47
N ILE A 6 8.54 4.75 -13.08
CA ILE A 6 9.04 5.24 -11.80
C ILE A 6 7.89 5.40 -10.81
N ILE A 7 7.94 4.66 -9.70
CA ILE A 7 6.96 4.73 -8.61
C ILE A 7 7.57 5.44 -7.41
N ALA A 8 7.03 6.59 -7.02
CA ALA A 8 7.44 7.30 -5.82
C ALA A 8 6.66 6.79 -4.60
N GLU A 9 7.37 6.23 -3.62
CA GLU A 9 6.78 5.78 -2.36
C GLU A 9 6.62 6.91 -1.36
N VAL A 10 5.40 7.38 -1.15
CA VAL A 10 5.06 8.32 -0.06
C VAL A 10 4.85 7.56 1.25
N GLY A 11 4.21 6.39 1.18
CA GLY A 11 3.93 5.59 2.37
C GLY A 11 3.26 6.42 3.48
N PRO A 12 3.73 6.35 4.74
CA PRO A 12 3.17 7.10 5.87
C PRO A 12 3.78 8.51 6.05
N ASN A 13 4.60 9.02 5.12
CA ASN A 13 5.27 10.32 5.26
C ASN A 13 4.31 11.51 5.33
N HIS A 14 3.07 11.32 4.88
CA HIS A 14 2.00 12.31 5.05
C HIS A 14 1.49 12.44 6.50
N GLN A 15 1.89 11.56 7.41
CA GLN A 15 1.60 11.62 8.86
C GLN A 15 0.11 11.83 9.19
N GLY A 16 -0.80 11.17 8.48
CA GLY A 16 -2.24 11.31 8.64
C GLY A 16 -2.85 12.58 8.02
N SER A 17 -2.05 13.42 7.37
CA SER A 17 -2.51 14.67 6.76
C SER A 17 -2.81 14.50 5.28
N LEU A 18 -4.08 14.58 4.89
CA LEU A 18 -4.51 14.59 3.50
C LEU A 18 -3.88 15.77 2.72
N LYS A 19 -3.83 16.97 3.34
CA LYS A 19 -3.20 18.17 2.74
C LYS A 19 -1.74 17.92 2.39
N LEU A 20 -1.00 17.26 3.30
CA LEU A 20 0.41 16.93 3.04
C LEU A 20 0.54 15.84 1.96
N ALA A 21 -0.33 14.84 1.95
CA ALA A 21 -0.36 13.81 0.92
C ALA A 21 -0.60 14.40 -0.48
N CYS A 22 -1.57 15.30 -0.65
CA CYS A 22 -1.79 16.03 -1.90
C CYS A 22 -0.58 16.91 -2.30
N LYS A 23 0.11 17.53 -1.32
CA LYS A 23 1.33 18.28 -1.59
C LYS A 23 2.47 17.39 -2.14
N TYR A 24 2.58 16.14 -1.64
CA TYR A 24 3.51 15.15 -2.21
C TYR A 24 3.16 14.84 -3.67
N ILE A 25 1.90 14.52 -3.98
CA ILE A 25 1.46 14.23 -5.37
C ILE A 25 1.87 15.38 -6.28
N LYS A 26 1.50 16.62 -5.94
CA LYS A 26 1.83 17.81 -6.73
C LYS A 26 3.33 18.03 -6.95
N LYS A 27 4.17 17.73 -5.94
CA LYS A 27 5.62 17.88 -6.07
C LYS A 27 6.24 16.76 -6.89
N LEU A 28 5.82 15.52 -6.65
CA LEU A 28 6.34 14.34 -7.33
C LEU A 28 5.96 14.31 -8.82
N SER A 29 4.74 14.73 -9.17
CA SER A 29 4.34 14.85 -10.57
C SER A 29 5.23 15.81 -11.38
N LYS A 30 5.69 16.91 -10.75
CA LYS A 30 6.57 17.90 -11.41
C LYS A 30 7.98 17.38 -11.71
N ILE A 31 8.45 16.38 -11.00
CA ILE A 31 9.77 15.76 -11.21
C ILE A 31 9.70 14.53 -12.12
N GLY A 32 8.55 14.23 -12.69
CA GLY A 32 8.39 13.26 -13.75
C GLY A 32 8.24 11.81 -13.29
N VAL A 33 7.73 11.55 -12.08
CA VAL A 33 7.35 10.18 -11.68
C VAL A 33 6.13 9.71 -12.45
N ASP A 34 6.03 8.41 -12.73
CA ASP A 34 4.87 7.84 -13.40
C ASP A 34 3.73 7.52 -12.41
N ALA A 35 4.06 7.19 -11.16
CA ALA A 35 3.09 6.88 -10.13
C ALA A 35 3.49 7.37 -8.74
N VAL A 36 2.48 7.60 -7.90
CA VAL A 36 2.67 7.88 -6.46
C VAL A 36 2.02 6.77 -5.65
N LYS A 37 2.78 6.15 -4.73
CA LYS A 37 2.32 5.03 -3.93
C LYS A 37 2.04 5.41 -2.49
N PHE A 38 0.87 4.99 -2.00
CA PHE A 38 0.39 5.18 -0.63
C PHE A 38 0.16 3.84 0.07
N GLN A 39 -0.27 3.91 1.31
CA GLN A 39 -0.65 2.77 2.14
C GLN A 39 -2.04 2.99 2.71
N ILE A 40 -2.89 1.96 2.66
CA ILE A 40 -4.25 1.97 3.18
C ILE A 40 -4.44 0.77 4.12
N GLY A 41 -5.11 1.01 5.24
CA GLY A 41 -5.42 -0.05 6.18
C GLY A 41 -6.32 0.47 7.31
N ILE A 42 -6.94 -0.46 8.00
CA ILE A 42 -7.69 -0.23 9.22
C ILE A 42 -6.83 -0.81 10.35
N ALA A 43 -6.32 0.03 11.24
CA ALA A 43 -5.33 -0.37 12.24
C ALA A 43 -5.74 -1.61 13.07
N LYS A 44 -7.02 -1.69 13.47
CA LYS A 44 -7.54 -2.84 14.22
C LYS A 44 -7.67 -4.14 13.41
N GLU A 45 -7.68 -4.06 12.07
CA GLU A 45 -7.71 -5.24 11.19
C GLU A 45 -6.28 -5.74 10.89
N HIS A 46 -5.29 -4.89 11.07
CA HIS A 46 -3.89 -5.17 10.76
C HIS A 46 -3.04 -5.50 12.00
N TYR A 47 -3.31 -4.86 13.15
CA TYR A 47 -2.56 -5.06 14.38
C TYR A 47 -3.40 -5.73 15.46
N SER A 48 -2.83 -6.74 16.11
CA SER A 48 -3.36 -7.28 17.38
C SER A 48 -3.16 -6.26 18.51
N SER A 49 -4.05 -6.26 19.51
CA SER A 49 -3.89 -5.46 20.73
C SER A 49 -2.58 -5.74 21.47
N ASN A 50 -2.05 -6.96 21.34
CA ASN A 50 -0.80 -7.41 21.96
C ASN A 50 0.43 -7.20 21.07
N SER A 51 0.32 -6.53 19.94
CA SER A 51 1.44 -6.29 19.04
C SER A 51 2.45 -5.33 19.65
N TYR A 52 3.74 -5.66 19.55
CA TYR A 52 4.83 -4.81 20.02
C TYR A 52 5.26 -3.80 18.95
N LYS A 53 5.63 -2.59 19.40
CA LYS A 53 6.24 -1.61 18.50
C LYS A 53 7.66 -2.01 18.16
N PRO A 54 8.05 -1.96 16.88
CA PRO A 54 9.44 -2.09 16.47
C PRO A 54 10.33 -1.00 17.12
N ASN A 55 11.60 -1.29 17.31
CA ASN A 55 12.51 -0.37 18.02
C ASN A 55 12.63 1.01 17.37
N TYR A 56 12.54 1.11 16.04
CA TYR A 56 12.58 2.39 15.34
C TYR A 56 11.34 3.27 15.62
N GLN A 57 10.18 2.68 15.93
CA GLN A 57 8.97 3.42 16.28
C GLN A 57 8.99 3.91 17.73
N LYS A 58 9.72 3.28 18.63
CA LYS A 58 9.86 3.69 20.04
C LYS A 58 10.49 5.08 20.22
N LYS A 59 11.25 5.56 19.20
CA LYS A 59 11.88 6.87 19.17
C LYS A 59 11.04 7.95 18.46
N SER A 60 9.86 7.61 17.94
CA SER A 60 9.01 8.54 17.20
C SER A 60 8.29 9.55 18.11
N LYS A 61 7.72 10.60 17.51
CA LYS A 61 6.82 11.52 18.22
C LYS A 61 5.59 10.84 18.84
N TYR A 62 5.28 9.63 18.38
CA TYR A 62 4.18 8.79 18.84
C TYR A 62 4.59 7.77 19.91
N LYS A 63 5.75 7.92 20.54
CA LYS A 63 6.30 6.95 21.51
C LYS A 63 5.35 6.57 22.65
N LYS A 64 4.46 7.48 23.06
CA LYS A 64 3.49 7.27 24.15
C LYS A 64 2.23 6.51 23.71
N LEU A 65 1.92 6.43 22.42
CA LEU A 65 0.76 5.72 21.90
C LEU A 65 1.04 4.23 21.81
N ASN A 66 0.02 3.38 21.92
CA ASN A 66 0.14 1.99 21.53
C ASN A 66 0.21 1.86 19.99
N ILE A 67 0.46 0.64 19.48
CA ILE A 67 0.69 0.43 18.03
C ILE A 67 -0.55 0.77 17.20
N ILE A 68 -1.75 0.46 17.71
CA ILE A 68 -3.02 0.73 17.01
C ILE A 68 -3.30 2.24 16.98
N GLU A 69 -3.08 2.93 18.11
CA GLU A 69 -3.23 4.39 18.19
C GLU A 69 -2.24 5.11 17.26
N GLU A 70 -0.96 4.68 17.24
CA GLU A 70 0.02 5.24 16.32
C GLU A 70 -0.37 4.99 14.86
N ALA A 71 -0.81 3.78 14.52
CA ALA A 71 -1.28 3.48 13.17
C ALA A 71 -2.46 4.36 12.78
N ASN A 72 -3.46 4.52 13.65
CA ASN A 72 -4.59 5.43 13.41
C ASN A 72 -4.17 6.89 13.23
N ALA A 73 -3.17 7.36 13.97
CA ALA A 73 -2.64 8.73 13.84
C ALA A 73 -1.87 8.95 12.53
N ARG A 74 -1.34 7.90 11.91
CA ARG A 74 -0.52 7.95 10.70
C ARG A 74 -1.27 7.59 9.44
N LEU A 75 -2.30 6.75 9.52
CA LEU A 75 -3.12 6.35 8.38
C LEU A 75 -4.11 7.46 7.99
N LEU A 76 -4.40 7.54 6.71
CA LEU A 76 -5.53 8.33 6.21
C LEU A 76 -6.82 7.52 6.31
N LYS A 77 -7.95 8.22 6.41
CA LYS A 77 -9.27 7.59 6.34
C LYS A 77 -9.49 6.98 4.95
N LEU A 78 -10.25 5.88 4.85
CA LEU A 78 -10.54 5.23 3.57
C LEU A 78 -11.06 6.23 2.52
N GLN A 79 -11.95 7.14 2.89
CA GLN A 79 -12.52 8.15 1.99
C GLN A 79 -11.48 9.16 1.46
N ASP A 80 -10.40 9.40 2.19
CA ASP A 80 -9.35 10.29 1.74
C ASP A 80 -8.55 9.71 0.57
N HIS A 81 -8.49 8.36 0.45
CA HIS A 81 -7.87 7.69 -0.70
C HIS A 81 -8.59 7.96 -2.02
N ILE A 82 -9.92 8.20 -2.00
CA ILE A 82 -10.65 8.67 -3.19
C ILE A 82 -10.17 10.06 -3.60
N LYS A 83 -9.93 10.94 -2.62
CA LYS A 83 -9.40 12.30 -2.90
C LYS A 83 -7.97 12.24 -3.43
N LEU A 84 -7.12 11.36 -2.89
CA LEU A 84 -5.77 11.13 -3.40
C LEU A 84 -5.78 10.60 -4.83
N TYR A 85 -6.65 9.63 -5.12
CA TYR A 85 -6.83 9.10 -6.47
C TYR A 85 -7.18 10.23 -7.46
N LYS A 86 -8.18 11.06 -7.14
CA LYS A 86 -8.57 12.21 -7.97
C LYS A 86 -7.44 13.26 -8.11
N GLU A 87 -6.66 13.46 -7.05
CA GLU A 87 -5.51 14.39 -7.11
C GLU A 87 -4.40 13.83 -8.01
N CYS A 88 -4.17 12.50 -8.00
CA CYS A 88 -3.26 11.85 -8.94
C CYS A 88 -3.74 12.01 -10.40
N GLU A 89 -5.03 11.76 -10.67
CA GLU A 89 -5.61 11.98 -12.00
C GLU A 89 -5.41 13.42 -12.48
N LYS A 90 -5.69 14.42 -11.62
CA LYS A 90 -5.49 15.84 -11.91
C LYS A 90 -4.05 16.20 -12.30
N HIS A 91 -3.08 15.46 -11.76
CA HIS A 91 -1.65 15.70 -12.00
C HIS A 91 -1.02 14.72 -12.99
N ASN A 92 -1.83 13.92 -13.71
CA ASN A 92 -1.39 12.95 -14.72
C ASN A 92 -0.33 11.97 -14.18
N VAL A 93 -0.50 11.49 -12.95
CA VAL A 93 0.30 10.42 -12.36
C VAL A 93 -0.60 9.29 -11.88
N ASP A 94 -0.13 8.06 -11.97
CA ASP A 94 -0.88 6.91 -11.50
C ASP A 94 -0.96 6.87 -9.97
N TYR A 95 -2.15 6.48 -9.48
CA TYR A 95 -2.34 6.17 -8.07
C TYR A 95 -2.07 4.69 -7.83
N ILE A 96 -1.16 4.36 -6.91
CA ILE A 96 -0.88 2.99 -6.46
C ILE A 96 -1.03 2.93 -4.94
N CYS A 97 -1.53 1.82 -4.44
CA CYS A 97 -1.71 1.64 -3.00
C CYS A 97 -1.36 0.24 -2.53
N SER A 98 -0.69 0.16 -1.38
CA SER A 98 -0.51 -1.09 -0.62
C SER A 98 -1.64 -1.21 0.38
N ALA A 99 -2.44 -2.29 0.31
CA ALA A 99 -3.51 -2.55 1.26
C ALA A 99 -3.07 -3.62 2.27
N PHE A 100 -3.40 -3.40 3.54
CA PHE A 100 -3.02 -4.25 4.66
C PHE A 100 -4.20 -5.03 5.27
N ASP A 101 -5.40 -4.90 4.72
CA ASP A 101 -6.56 -5.67 5.13
C ASP A 101 -7.57 -5.83 3.99
N LEU A 102 -8.44 -6.84 4.11
CA LEU A 102 -9.40 -7.18 3.07
C LEU A 102 -10.48 -6.10 2.87
N LYS A 103 -10.86 -5.36 3.92
CA LYS A 103 -11.86 -4.28 3.82
C LYS A 103 -11.31 -3.12 3.00
N SER A 104 -10.06 -2.74 3.29
CA SER A 104 -9.36 -1.68 2.56
C SER A 104 -9.15 -2.01 1.09
N ILE A 105 -8.78 -3.25 0.76
CA ILE A 105 -8.59 -3.63 -0.65
C ILE A 105 -9.91 -3.66 -1.42
N LYS A 106 -10.99 -4.16 -0.80
CA LYS A 106 -12.34 -4.11 -1.39
C LYS A 106 -12.79 -2.67 -1.64
N PHE A 107 -12.49 -1.78 -0.69
CA PHE A 107 -12.78 -0.35 -0.82
C PHE A 107 -12.04 0.27 -2.01
N LEU A 108 -10.74 0.00 -2.18
CA LEU A 108 -9.95 0.48 -3.33
C LEU A 108 -10.56 0.03 -4.66
N TYR A 109 -10.84 -1.26 -4.81
CA TYR A 109 -11.40 -1.81 -6.06
C TYR A 109 -12.78 -1.25 -6.40
N LYS A 110 -13.54 -0.81 -5.42
CA LYS A 110 -14.85 -0.18 -5.62
C LYS A 110 -14.75 1.28 -6.05
N ASN A 111 -13.75 2.02 -5.57
CA ASN A 111 -13.75 3.48 -5.59
C ASN A 111 -12.59 4.12 -6.36
N THR A 112 -11.61 3.34 -6.79
CA THR A 112 -10.42 3.85 -7.48
C THR A 112 -10.04 2.96 -8.65
N LYS A 113 -9.23 3.50 -9.57
CA LYS A 113 -8.55 2.74 -10.63
C LYS A 113 -7.06 2.83 -10.39
N PHE A 114 -6.35 1.75 -10.69
CA PHE A 114 -4.90 1.69 -10.53
C PHE A 114 -4.30 0.71 -11.54
N PRO A 115 -3.10 0.98 -12.09
CA PRO A 115 -2.45 0.08 -13.05
C PRO A 115 -1.93 -1.20 -12.39
N PHE A 116 -1.57 -1.11 -11.10
CA PHE A 116 -1.03 -2.19 -10.30
C PHE A 116 -1.62 -2.17 -8.89
N ILE A 117 -1.93 -3.35 -8.35
CA ILE A 117 -2.15 -3.50 -6.90
C ILE A 117 -0.86 -3.96 -6.23
N LYS A 118 -0.49 -3.34 -5.11
CA LYS A 118 0.70 -3.70 -4.34
C LYS A 118 0.32 -4.58 -3.15
N ILE A 119 0.92 -5.76 -3.08
CA ILE A 119 0.87 -6.63 -1.90
C ILE A 119 2.18 -6.41 -1.11
N PRO A 120 2.13 -5.86 0.11
CA PRO A 120 3.31 -5.71 0.94
C PRO A 120 3.82 -7.07 1.45
N SER A 121 5.08 -7.15 1.82
CA SER A 121 5.69 -8.42 2.28
C SER A 121 5.03 -9.00 3.52
N GLY A 122 4.52 -8.15 4.41
CA GLY A 122 3.76 -8.60 5.59
C GLY A 122 2.45 -9.33 5.24
N GLU A 123 1.91 -9.11 4.03
CA GLU A 123 0.65 -9.71 3.57
C GLU A 123 0.85 -10.86 2.58
N ILE A 124 2.09 -11.35 2.41
CA ILE A 124 2.37 -12.43 1.46
C ILE A 124 1.68 -13.76 1.83
N GLN A 125 1.32 -13.93 3.10
CA GLN A 125 0.60 -15.09 3.63
C GLN A 125 -0.90 -14.82 3.85
N SER A 126 -1.40 -13.61 3.55
CA SER A 126 -2.80 -13.23 3.72
C SER A 126 -3.65 -13.83 2.61
N VAL A 127 -4.07 -15.08 2.80
CA VAL A 127 -4.76 -15.91 1.81
C VAL A 127 -6.05 -15.26 1.30
N ASP A 128 -6.79 -14.58 2.15
CA ASP A 128 -8.04 -13.88 1.82
C ASP A 128 -7.80 -12.69 0.89
N ILE A 129 -6.78 -11.88 1.15
CA ILE A 129 -6.33 -10.77 0.30
C ILE A 129 -5.88 -11.32 -1.06
N ILE A 130 -5.00 -12.31 -1.07
CA ILE A 130 -4.44 -12.90 -2.29
C ILE A 130 -5.55 -13.51 -3.16
N LYS A 131 -6.45 -14.29 -2.58
CA LYS A 131 -7.59 -14.89 -3.28
C LYS A 131 -8.54 -13.83 -3.85
N PHE A 132 -8.76 -12.73 -3.12
CA PHE A 132 -9.59 -11.64 -3.60
C PHE A 132 -8.94 -10.96 -4.82
N ILE A 133 -7.65 -10.62 -4.75
CA ILE A 133 -6.90 -10.00 -5.86
C ILE A 133 -6.86 -10.93 -7.08
N SER A 134 -6.63 -12.22 -6.87
CA SER A 134 -6.59 -13.23 -7.92
C SER A 134 -7.87 -13.24 -8.79
N LYS A 135 -9.04 -13.09 -8.14
CA LYS A 135 -10.34 -13.01 -8.84
C LYS A 135 -10.48 -11.74 -9.69
N LYS A 136 -9.72 -10.69 -9.40
CA LYS A 136 -9.80 -9.40 -10.11
C LYS A 136 -8.93 -9.34 -11.37
N LYS A 137 -8.06 -10.33 -11.59
CA LYS A 137 -7.13 -10.40 -12.74
C LYS A 137 -6.25 -9.13 -12.89
N SER A 138 -5.93 -8.48 -11.78
CA SER A 138 -5.12 -7.25 -11.76
C SER A 138 -3.65 -7.55 -11.99
N ASN A 139 -2.90 -6.56 -12.48
CA ASN A 139 -1.45 -6.57 -12.41
C ASN A 139 -1.02 -6.43 -10.95
N VAL A 140 -0.09 -7.25 -10.50
CA VAL A 140 0.32 -7.34 -9.10
C VAL A 140 1.79 -7.01 -8.94
N ILE A 141 2.12 -6.18 -7.97
CA ILE A 141 3.48 -6.02 -7.46
C ILE A 141 3.51 -6.69 -6.08
N LEU A 142 4.30 -7.74 -5.93
CA LEU A 142 4.42 -8.52 -4.70
C LEU A 142 5.81 -8.35 -4.09
N SER A 143 5.89 -7.81 -2.88
CA SER A 143 7.13 -7.78 -2.10
C SER A 143 7.35 -9.09 -1.37
N THR A 144 8.63 -9.51 -1.29
CA THR A 144 9.03 -10.82 -0.74
C THR A 144 9.93 -10.72 0.49
N GLY A 145 10.00 -9.53 1.13
CA GLY A 145 10.83 -9.31 2.31
C GLY A 145 10.47 -10.26 3.45
N MET A 146 11.48 -10.91 4.04
CA MET A 146 11.39 -11.92 5.10
C MET A 146 10.59 -13.19 4.74
N ALA A 147 10.16 -13.36 3.49
CA ALA A 147 9.47 -14.56 3.04
C ALA A 147 10.45 -15.63 2.56
N SER A 148 10.19 -16.88 2.90
CA SER A 148 10.87 -18.03 2.33
C SER A 148 10.46 -18.28 0.89
N ILE A 149 11.29 -18.97 0.13
CA ILE A 149 10.97 -19.39 -1.26
C ILE A 149 9.68 -20.23 -1.30
N LYS A 150 9.40 -21.02 -0.27
CA LYS A 150 8.16 -21.81 -0.17
C LYS A 150 6.95 -20.91 -0.10
N GLU A 151 6.94 -19.91 0.78
CA GLU A 151 5.85 -18.94 0.95
C GLU A 151 5.61 -18.12 -0.33
N ILE A 152 6.69 -17.69 -1.00
CA ILE A 152 6.60 -17.00 -2.29
C ILE A 152 5.91 -17.88 -3.33
N LYS A 153 6.32 -19.14 -3.46
CA LYS A 153 5.71 -20.10 -4.39
C LYS A 153 4.23 -20.35 -4.08
N GLU A 154 3.86 -20.44 -2.81
CA GLU A 154 2.47 -20.60 -2.37
C GLU A 154 1.62 -19.37 -2.73
N ALA A 155 2.12 -18.16 -2.46
CA ALA A 155 1.46 -16.92 -2.85
C ALA A 155 1.24 -16.82 -4.38
N LEU A 156 2.26 -17.18 -5.17
CA LEU A 156 2.17 -17.21 -6.63
C LEU A 156 1.14 -18.22 -7.15
N LYS A 157 1.04 -19.40 -6.55
CA LYS A 157 0.01 -20.40 -6.89
C LYS A 157 -1.41 -19.88 -6.63
N LEU A 158 -1.58 -19.09 -5.56
CA LEU A 158 -2.89 -18.51 -5.20
C LEU A 158 -3.28 -17.34 -6.11
N LEU A 159 -2.34 -16.53 -6.56
CA LEU A 159 -2.60 -15.32 -7.35
C LEU A 159 -3.19 -15.59 -8.73
N LYS A 160 -2.91 -16.74 -9.36
CA LYS A 160 -3.48 -17.16 -10.66
C LYS A 160 -3.53 -16.06 -11.75
N THR A 161 -2.68 -15.02 -11.65
CA THR A 161 -2.55 -13.96 -12.65
C THR A 161 -1.21 -14.08 -13.37
N LYS A 162 -1.18 -13.66 -14.64
CA LYS A 162 0.05 -13.72 -15.46
C LYS A 162 0.96 -12.51 -15.27
N ASN A 163 0.42 -11.40 -14.76
CA ASN A 163 1.14 -10.13 -14.66
C ASN A 163 1.55 -9.87 -13.20
N ILE A 164 2.61 -10.54 -12.76
CA ILE A 164 3.17 -10.38 -11.42
C ILE A 164 4.60 -9.87 -11.54
N THR A 165 4.89 -8.78 -10.84
CA THR A 165 6.26 -8.29 -10.60
C THR A 165 6.65 -8.62 -9.17
N LEU A 166 7.73 -9.40 -9.00
CA LEU A 166 8.30 -9.67 -7.67
C LEU A 166 9.32 -8.61 -7.32
N LEU A 167 9.26 -8.12 -6.08
CA LEU A 167 10.29 -7.23 -5.52
C LEU A 167 11.10 -8.02 -4.51
N HIS A 168 12.40 -8.14 -4.76
CA HIS A 168 13.37 -8.63 -3.80
C HIS A 168 13.68 -7.50 -2.80
N CYS A 169 13.30 -7.69 -1.54
CA CYS A 169 13.48 -6.71 -0.48
C CYS A 169 14.21 -7.32 0.72
#